data_c64bbc653d6c053565e789e84408575f
#
_entry.id   c64bbc653d6c053565e789e84408575f
#
_cell.length_a   1.000
_cell.length_b   1.000
_cell.length_c   1.000
_cell.angle_alpha   90.00
_cell.angle_beta   90.00
_cell.angle_gamma   90.00
#
_symmetry.space_group_name_H-M   'P 1'
#
loop_
_entity.id
_entity.type
_entity.pdbx_description
1 polymer ?
#
loop_
_entity_poly.entity_id
_entity_poly.type
_entity_poly.pdbx_seq_one_letter_code
_entity_poly.pdbx_strand_id
1 'polypeptide(L)'
;MQSIQANNYPIHFNETGYEALNIFLNESNYSNLFIVVDSNTNEFCLSKFLPYLATNLTIEIVEFEAGEPNKNIETCVQLWNVLTELGADRKSLVLNLGGGVVTDLGGFVASTFKRGVDFIHIPTTLLSMVDASVGGKTGVDLGNLKNQVGVINVPKMVLIDTQYLETLSKEEMRSGLAEMLKHGLIYDKSYWEQFLDLKAIDFADFDTLIYRSVEIKNEIVIQDPTEKNIRKALNFGHTLGHAIESYFLENDNKKSLLHGEAIAIGMILESFISLEKGLINQQEYDQIKSTIKAIYDEVVFEETDIDPIMELLIHDKKNEYGNIQFALIEGIGKIKINQSVENELILKAFQDYKS
;
A
#
# COMPACT_ATOMS: atom_id res chain seq x y z
N MET A 1 -9.24 -18.15 -8.86
CA MET A 1 -7.81 -18.14 -8.41
C MET A 1 -7.66 -18.98 -7.16
N GLN A 2 -6.51 -19.62 -6.96
CA GLN A 2 -6.21 -20.35 -5.71
C GLN A 2 -5.93 -19.36 -4.58
N SER A 3 -6.21 -19.79 -3.33
CA SER A 3 -5.84 -18.98 -2.16
C SER A 3 -4.33 -19.01 -1.94
N ILE A 4 -3.77 -17.89 -1.50
CA ILE A 4 -2.36 -17.79 -1.09
C ILE A 4 -2.30 -17.94 0.43
N GLN A 5 -1.43 -18.82 0.93
CA GLN A 5 -1.18 -18.92 2.35
C GLN A 5 -0.10 -17.91 2.77
N ALA A 6 -0.50 -16.90 3.52
CA ALA A 6 0.43 -15.99 4.14
C ALA A 6 0.86 -16.47 5.54
N ASN A 7 1.69 -15.69 6.21
CA ASN A 7 2.14 -16.05 7.55
C ASN A 7 0.98 -15.95 8.57
N ASN A 8 0.42 -17.11 8.92
CA ASN A 8 -0.70 -17.31 9.86
C ASN A 8 -2.08 -16.82 9.39
N TYR A 9 -2.28 -16.45 8.13
CA TYR A 9 -3.60 -16.13 7.59
C TYR A 9 -3.66 -16.47 6.09
N PRO A 10 -4.86 -16.79 5.55
CA PRO A 10 -5.05 -16.97 4.11
C PRO A 10 -5.38 -15.64 3.42
N ILE A 11 -5.01 -15.54 2.14
CA ILE A 11 -5.47 -14.53 1.20
C ILE A 11 -6.34 -15.24 0.16
N HIS A 12 -7.61 -14.89 0.13
CA HIS A 12 -8.59 -15.46 -0.78
C HIS A 12 -8.96 -14.47 -1.88
N PHE A 13 -9.45 -15.01 -3.01
CA PHE A 13 -9.76 -14.21 -4.19
C PHE A 13 -11.19 -14.46 -4.67
N ASN A 14 -11.89 -13.39 -5.03
CA ASN A 14 -13.18 -13.38 -5.72
C ASN A 14 -14.22 -14.29 -5.03
N GLU A 15 -15.03 -15.04 -5.77
CA GLU A 15 -16.12 -15.89 -5.24
C GLU A 15 -15.65 -16.87 -4.15
N THR A 16 -14.49 -17.52 -4.35
CA THR A 16 -13.98 -18.47 -3.34
C THR A 16 -13.61 -17.78 -2.03
N GLY A 17 -13.34 -16.49 -2.06
CA GLY A 17 -13.11 -15.66 -0.88
C GLY A 17 -14.38 -15.46 -0.06
N TYR A 18 -15.52 -15.21 -0.70
CA TYR A 18 -16.79 -15.08 0.00
C TYR A 18 -17.27 -16.41 0.60
N GLU A 19 -17.05 -17.54 -0.10
CA GLU A 19 -17.32 -18.86 0.44
C GLU A 19 -16.51 -19.11 1.72
N ALA A 20 -15.19 -18.82 1.68
CA ALA A 20 -14.30 -18.96 2.82
C ALA A 20 -14.69 -18.04 3.99
N LEU A 21 -15.07 -16.79 3.70
CA LEU A 21 -15.56 -15.84 4.70
C LEU A 21 -16.83 -16.37 5.41
N ASN A 22 -17.80 -16.86 4.65
CA ASN A 22 -19.06 -17.36 5.21
C ASN A 22 -18.85 -18.64 6.04
N ILE A 23 -17.98 -19.55 5.61
CA ILE A 23 -17.59 -20.72 6.41
C ILE A 23 -16.95 -20.24 7.73
N PHE A 24 -16.00 -19.33 7.65
CA PHE A 24 -15.31 -18.78 8.83
C PHE A 24 -16.29 -18.13 9.81
N LEU A 25 -17.22 -17.30 9.33
CA LEU A 25 -18.23 -16.64 10.17
C LEU A 25 -19.16 -17.64 10.86
N ASN A 26 -19.58 -18.69 10.15
CA ASN A 26 -20.49 -19.71 10.68
C ASN A 26 -19.83 -20.68 11.67
N GLU A 27 -18.53 -20.94 11.51
CA GLU A 27 -17.76 -21.82 12.41
C GLU A 27 -17.19 -21.09 13.63
N SER A 28 -17.16 -19.74 13.61
CA SER A 28 -16.61 -18.91 14.66
C SER A 28 -17.66 -18.48 15.69
N ASN A 29 -17.23 -18.22 16.94
CA ASN A 29 -18.09 -17.77 18.02
C ASN A 29 -17.91 -16.27 18.28
N TYR A 30 -18.11 -15.45 17.25
CA TYR A 30 -18.12 -13.98 17.42
C TYR A 30 -19.46 -13.51 17.98
N SER A 31 -19.44 -12.43 18.76
CA SER A 31 -20.64 -11.82 19.33
C SER A 31 -21.35 -10.89 18.33
N ASN A 32 -20.58 -10.06 17.63
CA ASN A 32 -21.05 -9.05 16.69
C ASN A 32 -20.05 -8.88 15.56
N LEU A 33 -20.52 -8.34 14.45
CA LEU A 33 -19.74 -8.02 13.26
C LEU A 33 -19.79 -6.51 13.02
N PHE A 34 -18.63 -5.87 12.98
CA PHE A 34 -18.48 -4.46 12.67
C PHE A 34 -17.83 -4.30 11.30
N ILE A 35 -18.50 -3.58 10.38
CA ILE A 35 -17.92 -3.28 9.05
C ILE A 35 -17.45 -1.82 9.08
N VAL A 36 -16.14 -1.64 9.04
CA VAL A 36 -15.50 -0.32 8.97
C VAL A 36 -15.33 0.05 7.50
N VAL A 37 -15.85 1.22 7.15
CA VAL A 37 -15.81 1.82 5.81
C VAL A 37 -15.44 3.29 5.92
N ASP A 38 -14.94 3.87 4.85
CA ASP A 38 -14.94 5.32 4.67
C ASP A 38 -16.17 5.78 3.85
N SER A 39 -16.39 7.09 3.73
CA SER A 39 -17.53 7.65 3.00
C SER A 39 -17.59 7.18 1.55
N ASN A 40 -16.45 7.03 0.87
CA ASN A 40 -16.41 6.51 -0.51
C ASN A 40 -16.78 5.03 -0.57
N THR A 41 -16.23 4.21 0.30
CA THR A 41 -16.48 2.76 0.28
C THR A 41 -17.86 2.41 0.82
N ASN A 42 -18.44 3.24 1.70
CA ASN A 42 -19.84 3.17 2.06
C ASN A 42 -20.74 3.37 0.82
N GLU A 43 -20.49 4.41 0.03
CA GLU A 43 -21.27 4.74 -1.17
C GLU A 43 -21.12 3.70 -2.28
N PHE A 44 -19.88 3.30 -2.61
CA PHE A 44 -19.61 2.54 -3.84
C PHE A 44 -19.42 1.03 -3.63
N CYS A 45 -19.05 0.58 -2.43
CA CYS A 45 -18.64 -0.80 -2.18
C CYS A 45 -19.57 -1.56 -1.23
N LEU A 46 -20.09 -0.92 -0.18
CA LEU A 46 -20.85 -1.60 0.87
C LEU A 46 -22.10 -2.32 0.34
N SER A 47 -22.86 -1.67 -0.53
CA SER A 47 -24.07 -2.25 -1.13
C SER A 47 -23.77 -3.47 -2.03
N LYS A 48 -22.56 -3.54 -2.60
CA LYS A 48 -22.07 -4.69 -3.36
C LYS A 48 -21.62 -5.83 -2.45
N PHE A 49 -21.05 -5.51 -1.29
CA PHE A 49 -20.52 -6.48 -0.34
C PHE A 49 -21.58 -7.20 0.47
N LEU A 50 -22.56 -6.46 1.02
CA LEU A 50 -23.57 -7.01 1.95
C LEU A 50 -24.34 -8.24 1.45
N PRO A 51 -24.73 -8.35 0.16
CA PRO A 51 -25.43 -9.52 -0.36
C PRO A 51 -24.64 -10.83 -0.28
N TYR A 52 -23.31 -10.76 -0.20
CA TYR A 52 -22.45 -11.95 -0.09
C TYR A 52 -22.30 -12.46 1.35
N LEU A 53 -22.75 -11.69 2.36
CA LEU A 53 -22.67 -12.14 3.76
C LEU A 53 -23.82 -13.06 4.11
N ALA A 54 -23.48 -14.29 4.52
CA ALA A 54 -24.43 -15.30 5.02
C ALA A 54 -24.15 -15.56 6.51
N THR A 55 -24.60 -14.65 7.38
CA THR A 55 -24.39 -14.73 8.83
C THR A 55 -25.63 -14.33 9.60
N ASN A 56 -25.78 -14.85 10.82
CA ASN A 56 -26.81 -14.44 11.78
C ASN A 56 -26.30 -13.43 12.82
N LEU A 57 -25.02 -13.00 12.71
CA LEU A 57 -24.47 -12.00 13.61
C LEU A 57 -25.14 -10.65 13.39
N THR A 58 -25.30 -9.88 14.47
CA THR A 58 -25.66 -8.47 14.34
C THR A 58 -24.54 -7.73 13.61
N ILE A 59 -24.91 -7.01 12.54
CA ILE A 59 -23.97 -6.23 11.72
C ILE A 59 -24.16 -4.76 12.04
N GLU A 60 -23.07 -4.10 12.43
CA GLU A 60 -23.00 -2.65 12.62
C GLU A 60 -22.03 -2.05 11.60
N ILE A 61 -22.44 -0.94 10.97
CA ILE A 61 -21.61 -0.21 10.02
C ILE A 61 -20.98 0.97 10.75
N VAL A 62 -19.67 1.08 10.64
CA VAL A 62 -18.88 2.15 11.25
C VAL A 62 -18.17 2.92 10.14
N GLU A 63 -18.62 4.15 9.91
CA GLU A 63 -18.15 5.01 8.84
C GLU A 63 -17.26 6.14 9.38
N PHE A 64 -16.24 6.50 8.61
CA PHE A 64 -15.45 7.73 8.82
C PHE A 64 -15.23 8.44 7.48
N GLU A 65 -14.78 9.70 7.52
CA GLU A 65 -14.57 10.52 6.34
C GLU A 65 -13.40 9.98 5.50
N ALA A 66 -13.60 9.88 4.18
CA ALA A 66 -12.59 9.36 3.27
C ALA A 66 -11.37 10.29 3.12
N GLY A 67 -10.25 9.72 2.74
CA GLY A 67 -9.03 10.43 2.38
C GLY A 67 -7.91 10.31 3.41
N GLU A 68 -6.68 10.47 2.91
CA GLU A 68 -5.46 10.33 3.72
C GLU A 68 -5.38 11.29 4.93
N PRO A 69 -5.88 12.54 4.88
CA PRO A 69 -5.90 13.42 6.05
C PRO A 69 -6.65 12.84 7.27
N ASN A 70 -7.55 11.89 7.04
CA ASN A 70 -8.32 11.21 8.08
C ASN A 70 -7.63 9.94 8.64
N LYS A 71 -6.46 9.57 8.10
CA LYS A 71 -5.65 8.45 8.60
C LYS A 71 -4.81 8.87 9.81
N ASN A 72 -5.46 9.25 10.88
CA ASN A 72 -4.83 9.86 12.07
C ASN A 72 -5.36 9.26 13.39
N ILE A 73 -4.76 9.67 14.52
CA ILE A 73 -5.12 9.15 15.84
C ILE A 73 -6.49 9.66 16.31
N GLU A 74 -6.90 10.84 15.89
CA GLU A 74 -8.18 11.44 16.22
C GLU A 74 -9.33 10.62 15.64
N THR A 75 -9.21 10.15 14.39
CA THR A 75 -10.15 9.22 13.78
C THR A 75 -10.18 7.88 14.51
N CYS A 76 -9.02 7.35 14.95
CA CYS A 76 -8.99 6.15 15.78
C CYS A 76 -9.78 6.32 17.08
N VAL A 77 -9.62 7.45 17.75
CA VAL A 77 -10.37 7.74 18.99
C VAL A 77 -11.87 7.77 18.73
N GLN A 78 -12.32 8.37 17.63
CA GLN A 78 -13.72 8.36 17.21
C GLN A 78 -14.23 6.92 17.00
N LEU A 79 -13.49 6.10 16.25
CA LEU A 79 -13.88 4.71 15.99
C LEU A 79 -13.91 3.87 17.27
N TRP A 80 -12.96 4.01 18.20
CA TRP A 80 -13.01 3.30 19.48
C TRP A 80 -14.23 3.70 20.31
N ASN A 81 -14.63 4.96 20.30
CA ASN A 81 -15.85 5.43 20.97
C ASN A 81 -17.10 4.82 20.34
N VAL A 82 -17.23 4.86 19.01
CA VAL A 82 -18.36 4.27 18.28
C VAL A 82 -18.45 2.76 18.53
N LEU A 83 -17.35 2.02 18.44
CA LEU A 83 -17.31 0.60 18.76
C LEU A 83 -17.77 0.32 20.20
N THR A 84 -17.39 1.19 21.14
CA THR A 84 -17.78 1.06 22.55
C THR A 84 -19.28 1.31 22.74
N GLU A 85 -19.82 2.39 22.12
CA GLU A 85 -21.24 2.76 22.18
C GLU A 85 -22.14 1.71 21.54
N LEU A 86 -21.69 1.08 20.45
CA LEU A 86 -22.39 0.00 19.78
C LEU A 86 -22.21 -1.37 20.48
N GLY A 87 -21.55 -1.40 21.62
CA GLY A 87 -21.44 -2.61 22.46
C GLY A 87 -20.40 -3.62 22.00
N ALA A 88 -19.39 -3.22 21.21
CA ALA A 88 -18.31 -4.12 20.83
C ALA A 88 -17.61 -4.71 22.07
N ASP A 89 -17.34 -6.00 22.04
CA ASP A 89 -16.66 -6.76 23.07
C ASP A 89 -15.38 -7.45 22.55
N ARG A 90 -14.74 -8.28 23.37
CA ARG A 90 -13.53 -9.01 22.98
C ARG A 90 -13.77 -10.16 21.99
N LYS A 91 -15.02 -10.48 21.73
CA LYS A 91 -15.48 -11.49 20.78
C LYS A 91 -16.09 -10.86 19.53
N SER A 92 -16.00 -9.56 19.37
CA SER A 92 -16.40 -8.87 18.16
C SER A 92 -15.39 -9.11 17.05
N LEU A 93 -15.88 -9.11 15.81
CA LEU A 93 -15.05 -9.17 14.59
C LEU A 93 -15.18 -7.85 13.83
N VAL A 94 -14.05 -7.34 13.34
CA VAL A 94 -14.02 -6.14 12.50
C VAL A 94 -13.73 -6.54 11.05
N LEU A 95 -14.57 -6.15 10.10
CA LEU A 95 -14.28 -6.23 8.66
C LEU A 95 -13.89 -4.83 8.16
N ASN A 96 -12.70 -4.68 7.64
CA ASN A 96 -12.21 -3.44 7.05
C ASN A 96 -12.46 -3.49 5.54
N LEU A 97 -13.56 -2.89 5.08
CA LEU A 97 -13.95 -2.85 3.67
C LEU A 97 -13.52 -1.51 3.07
N GLY A 98 -12.38 -1.47 2.38
CA GLY A 98 -11.91 -0.23 1.80
C GLY A 98 -10.50 -0.23 1.24
N GLY A 99 -10.02 0.95 0.89
CA GLY A 99 -8.66 1.18 0.42
C GLY A 99 -7.60 1.09 1.52
N GLY A 100 -6.37 1.54 1.21
CA GLY A 100 -5.24 1.51 2.14
C GLY A 100 -5.51 2.24 3.44
N VAL A 101 -6.19 3.38 3.40
CA VAL A 101 -6.58 4.15 4.59
C VAL A 101 -7.46 3.31 5.52
N VAL A 102 -8.49 2.66 4.98
CA VAL A 102 -9.42 1.82 5.76
C VAL A 102 -8.72 0.59 6.32
N THR A 103 -7.89 -0.09 5.53
CA THR A 103 -7.20 -1.30 5.98
C THR A 103 -6.15 -1.00 7.05
N ASP A 104 -5.36 0.07 6.88
CA ASP A 104 -4.34 0.47 7.85
C ASP A 104 -4.97 0.96 9.16
N LEU A 105 -5.86 1.94 9.08
CA LEU A 105 -6.51 2.56 10.24
C LEU A 105 -7.44 1.57 10.93
N GLY A 106 -8.30 0.86 10.20
CA GLY A 106 -9.22 -0.13 10.76
C GLY A 106 -8.48 -1.32 11.38
N GLY A 107 -7.39 -1.78 10.76
CA GLY A 107 -6.52 -2.79 11.32
C GLY A 107 -5.85 -2.34 12.62
N PHE A 108 -5.39 -1.08 12.69
CA PHE A 108 -4.81 -0.50 13.90
C PHE A 108 -5.86 -0.34 15.01
N VAL A 109 -7.05 0.17 14.68
CA VAL A 109 -8.18 0.29 15.61
C VAL A 109 -8.53 -1.07 16.20
N ALA A 110 -8.72 -2.11 15.38
CA ALA A 110 -9.01 -3.46 15.83
C ALA A 110 -7.89 -4.04 16.70
N SER A 111 -6.64 -3.84 16.29
CA SER A 111 -5.47 -4.36 17.00
C SER A 111 -5.25 -3.75 18.38
N THR A 112 -5.77 -2.56 18.63
CA THR A 112 -5.58 -1.81 19.89
C THR A 112 -6.84 -1.76 20.76
N PHE A 113 -8.03 -1.88 20.16
CA PHE A 113 -9.29 -1.90 20.89
C PHE A 113 -9.38 -3.10 21.82
N LYS A 114 -9.71 -2.87 23.10
CA LYS A 114 -9.80 -3.91 24.16
C LYS A 114 -8.57 -4.85 24.25
N ARG A 115 -7.39 -4.39 23.83
CA ARG A 115 -6.11 -5.11 23.71
C ARG A 115 -6.06 -6.10 22.53
N GLY A 116 -6.82 -5.83 21.49
CA GLY A 116 -6.91 -6.56 20.25
C GLY A 116 -8.21 -7.33 20.12
N VAL A 117 -8.94 -7.05 19.05
CA VAL A 117 -10.04 -7.85 18.52
C VAL A 117 -9.66 -8.36 17.14
N ASP A 118 -10.26 -9.47 16.74
CA ASP A 118 -9.99 -10.07 15.44
C ASP A 118 -10.49 -9.16 14.29
N PHE A 119 -9.79 -9.19 13.18
CA PHE A 119 -10.19 -8.41 12.00
C PHE A 119 -9.90 -9.15 10.69
N ILE A 120 -10.59 -8.73 9.63
CA ILE A 120 -10.45 -9.21 8.26
C ILE A 120 -10.31 -7.99 7.36
N HIS A 121 -9.46 -8.05 6.34
CA HIS A 121 -9.36 -7.02 5.31
C HIS A 121 -10.09 -7.44 4.05
N ILE A 122 -10.86 -6.50 3.48
CA ILE A 122 -11.53 -6.60 2.19
C ILE A 122 -11.09 -5.37 1.39
N PRO A 123 -9.89 -5.42 0.77
CA PRO A 123 -9.33 -4.30 0.05
C PRO A 123 -10.15 -3.99 -1.21
N THR A 124 -10.46 -2.71 -1.43
CA THR A 124 -11.28 -2.26 -2.55
C THR A 124 -10.51 -1.41 -3.57
N THR A 125 -9.30 -0.97 -3.26
CA THR A 125 -8.41 -0.27 -4.21
C THR A 125 -7.28 -1.19 -4.65
N LEU A 126 -6.76 -0.98 -5.88
CA LEU A 126 -5.65 -1.75 -6.39
C LEU A 126 -4.44 -1.70 -5.44
N LEU A 127 -4.10 -0.50 -4.94
CA LEU A 127 -3.03 -0.29 -3.96
C LEU A 127 -3.22 -1.17 -2.71
N SER A 128 -4.44 -1.20 -2.17
CA SER A 128 -4.73 -2.00 -0.99
C SER A 128 -4.69 -3.51 -1.29
N MET A 129 -5.15 -3.93 -2.47
CA MET A 129 -5.14 -5.34 -2.89
C MET A 129 -3.72 -5.90 -3.00
N VAL A 130 -2.82 -5.14 -3.64
CA VAL A 130 -1.45 -5.63 -3.93
C VAL A 130 -0.43 -5.28 -2.86
N ASP A 131 -0.74 -4.29 -2.01
CA ASP A 131 0.21 -3.80 -1.01
C ASP A 131 -0.39 -3.67 0.40
N ALA A 132 -1.18 -2.65 0.71
CA ALA A 132 -1.49 -2.26 2.09
C ALA A 132 -2.14 -3.36 2.95
N SER A 133 -3.05 -4.17 2.41
CA SER A 133 -3.75 -5.22 3.16
C SER A 133 -2.89 -6.45 3.50
N VAL A 134 -1.71 -6.60 2.86
CA VAL A 134 -0.86 -7.79 2.96
C VAL A 134 0.38 -7.49 3.82
N GLY A 135 0.65 -8.35 4.80
CA GLY A 135 1.88 -8.26 5.61
C GLY A 135 1.69 -7.75 7.03
N GLY A 136 0.45 -7.47 7.44
CA GLY A 136 0.05 -7.20 8.82
C GLY A 136 0.55 -5.88 9.40
N LYS A 137 1.13 -4.99 8.63
CA LYS A 137 1.41 -3.62 9.09
C LYS A 137 0.08 -2.86 9.11
N THR A 138 -0.25 -2.27 10.24
CA THR A 138 -1.40 -1.39 10.42
C THR A 138 -0.96 -0.15 11.18
N GLY A 139 -1.53 1.01 10.89
CA GLY A 139 -1.11 2.23 11.55
C GLY A 139 -1.73 3.48 10.96
N VAL A 140 -1.34 4.60 11.57
CA VAL A 140 -1.80 5.93 11.24
C VAL A 140 -0.64 6.93 11.19
N ASP A 141 -0.92 8.05 10.60
CA ASP A 141 0.00 9.16 10.48
C ASP A 141 0.08 9.96 11.79
N LEU A 142 1.18 10.64 12.03
CA LEU A 142 1.38 11.56 13.13
C LEU A 142 1.75 12.94 12.57
N GLY A 143 0.78 13.85 12.56
CA GLY A 143 0.91 15.09 11.80
C GLY A 143 1.17 14.75 10.33
N ASN A 144 2.24 15.28 9.77
CA ASN A 144 2.60 15.10 8.37
C ASN A 144 3.48 13.86 8.11
N LEU A 145 3.86 13.15 9.17
CA LEU A 145 4.72 11.98 9.05
C LEU A 145 3.90 10.72 8.84
N LYS A 146 4.07 10.11 7.67
CA LYS A 146 3.36 8.91 7.22
C LYS A 146 3.63 7.71 8.12
N ASN A 147 2.57 6.97 8.49
CA ASN A 147 2.63 5.66 9.14
C ASN A 147 3.53 5.60 10.39
N GLN A 148 3.58 6.69 11.21
CA GLN A 148 4.48 6.79 12.37
C GLN A 148 4.01 5.96 13.56
N VAL A 149 2.70 5.81 13.73
CA VAL A 149 2.10 5.08 14.85
C VAL A 149 1.42 3.83 14.32
N GLY A 150 1.86 2.65 14.74
CA GLY A 150 1.29 1.43 14.21
C GLY A 150 1.78 0.18 14.96
N VAL A 151 1.21 -0.94 14.56
CA VAL A 151 1.57 -2.27 15.06
C VAL A 151 1.72 -3.25 13.89
N ILE A 152 2.41 -4.35 14.13
CA ILE A 152 2.41 -5.49 13.23
C ILE A 152 1.45 -6.53 13.83
N ASN A 153 0.27 -6.63 13.26
CA ASN A 153 -0.74 -7.62 13.63
C ASN A 153 -1.44 -8.13 12.35
N VAL A 154 -1.56 -9.44 12.22
CA VAL A 154 -2.09 -10.05 11.01
C VAL A 154 -3.61 -10.20 11.09
N PRO A 155 -4.35 -10.02 9.97
CA PRO A 155 -5.78 -10.28 9.92
C PRO A 155 -6.08 -11.79 10.02
N LYS A 156 -7.33 -12.16 10.27
CA LYS A 156 -7.77 -13.56 10.17
C LYS A 156 -7.80 -14.06 8.73
N MET A 157 -8.07 -13.18 7.77
CA MET A 157 -7.94 -13.38 6.33
C MET A 157 -7.88 -12.06 5.60
N VAL A 158 -7.44 -12.10 4.36
CA VAL A 158 -7.65 -11.05 3.36
C VAL A 158 -8.53 -11.61 2.26
N LEU A 159 -9.58 -10.88 1.86
CA LEU A 159 -10.46 -11.23 0.76
C LEU A 159 -10.29 -10.18 -0.33
N ILE A 160 -9.64 -10.52 -1.42
CA ILE A 160 -9.44 -9.68 -2.59
C ILE A 160 -10.52 -10.00 -3.62
N ASP A 161 -11.36 -9.02 -3.93
CA ASP A 161 -12.34 -9.12 -5.00
C ASP A 161 -12.07 -8.01 -6.02
N THR A 162 -11.59 -8.41 -7.19
CA THR A 162 -11.19 -7.50 -8.26
C THR A 162 -12.36 -6.75 -8.88
N GLN A 163 -13.61 -7.14 -8.64
CA GLN A 163 -14.79 -6.40 -9.08
C GLN A 163 -14.88 -5.00 -8.46
N TYR A 164 -14.29 -4.77 -7.28
CA TYR A 164 -14.22 -3.42 -6.69
C TYR A 164 -13.42 -2.43 -7.54
N LEU A 165 -12.51 -2.90 -8.38
CA LEU A 165 -11.73 -2.02 -9.26
C LEU A 165 -12.61 -1.24 -10.25
N GLU A 166 -13.81 -1.74 -10.56
CA GLU A 166 -14.80 -1.00 -11.38
C GLU A 166 -15.28 0.30 -10.72
N THR A 167 -15.10 0.43 -9.40
CA THR A 167 -15.49 1.63 -8.63
C THR A 167 -14.38 2.69 -8.56
N LEU A 168 -13.17 2.37 -9.04
CA LEU A 168 -12.01 3.24 -8.92
C LEU A 168 -11.92 4.26 -10.05
N SER A 169 -11.42 5.44 -9.71
CA SER A 169 -10.95 6.40 -10.70
C SER A 169 -9.69 5.90 -11.42
N LYS A 170 -9.38 6.48 -12.56
CA LYS A 170 -8.16 6.14 -13.31
C LYS A 170 -6.89 6.49 -12.53
N GLU A 171 -6.95 7.54 -11.73
CA GLU A 171 -5.86 8.01 -10.89
C GLU A 171 -5.55 6.98 -9.78
N GLU A 172 -6.58 6.48 -9.11
CA GLU A 172 -6.43 5.44 -8.07
C GLU A 172 -5.95 4.10 -8.65
N MET A 173 -6.40 3.75 -9.86
CA MET A 173 -5.87 2.59 -10.58
C MET A 173 -4.38 2.74 -10.86
N ARG A 174 -3.93 3.91 -11.35
CA ARG A 174 -2.51 4.20 -11.56
C ARG A 174 -1.74 4.17 -10.24
N SER A 175 -2.33 4.69 -9.15
CA SER A 175 -1.68 4.67 -7.83
C SER A 175 -1.34 3.24 -7.40
N GLY A 176 -2.27 2.28 -7.53
CA GLY A 176 -1.99 0.88 -7.24
C GLY A 176 -1.00 0.22 -8.22
N LEU A 177 -1.03 0.62 -9.50
CA LEU A 177 -0.13 0.08 -10.52
C LEU A 177 1.35 0.36 -10.20
N ALA A 178 1.68 1.46 -9.52
CA ALA A 178 3.05 1.76 -9.10
C ALA A 178 3.65 0.64 -8.23
N GLU A 179 2.86 0.06 -7.34
CA GLU A 179 3.29 -1.05 -6.49
C GLU A 179 3.53 -2.34 -7.30
N MET A 180 2.69 -2.60 -8.29
CA MET A 180 2.88 -3.75 -9.18
C MET A 180 4.18 -3.61 -10.00
N LEU A 181 4.44 -2.42 -10.54
CA LEU A 181 5.70 -2.10 -11.22
C LEU A 181 6.90 -2.27 -10.28
N LYS A 182 6.81 -1.77 -9.05
CA LYS A 182 7.82 -1.95 -8.02
C LYS A 182 8.12 -3.43 -7.77
N HIS A 183 7.10 -4.27 -7.62
CA HIS A 183 7.27 -5.70 -7.41
C HIS A 183 8.05 -6.37 -8.55
N GLY A 184 7.77 -5.98 -9.78
CA GLY A 184 8.54 -6.44 -10.94
C GLY A 184 10.00 -5.99 -10.88
N LEU A 185 10.26 -4.72 -10.60
CA LEU A 185 11.61 -4.16 -10.56
C LEU A 185 12.49 -4.77 -9.46
N ILE A 186 11.91 -5.07 -8.28
CA ILE A 186 12.69 -5.55 -7.14
C ILE A 186 12.82 -7.07 -7.05
N TYR A 187 11.93 -7.83 -7.74
CA TYR A 187 11.82 -9.27 -7.46
C TYR A 187 11.67 -10.17 -8.69
N ASP A 188 10.91 -9.75 -9.72
CA ASP A 188 10.56 -10.62 -10.85
C ASP A 188 10.61 -9.88 -12.18
N LYS A 189 11.71 -10.07 -12.91
CA LYS A 189 11.90 -9.45 -14.21
C LYS A 189 10.82 -9.87 -15.22
N SER A 190 10.38 -11.12 -15.21
CA SER A 190 9.34 -11.60 -16.15
C SER A 190 7.99 -10.95 -15.86
N TYR A 191 7.72 -10.62 -14.59
CA TYR A 191 6.55 -9.88 -14.20
C TYR A 191 6.65 -8.41 -14.65
N TRP A 192 7.83 -7.77 -14.50
CA TRP A 192 8.09 -6.43 -15.03
C TRP A 192 7.87 -6.33 -16.53
N GLU A 193 8.34 -7.34 -17.30
CA GLU A 193 8.24 -7.35 -18.76
C GLU A 193 6.78 -7.31 -19.26
N GLN A 194 5.81 -7.73 -18.46
CA GLN A 194 4.39 -7.67 -18.81
C GLN A 194 3.84 -6.23 -18.84
N PHE A 195 4.50 -5.27 -18.20
CA PHE A 195 4.09 -3.87 -18.19
C PHE A 195 4.73 -3.02 -19.28
N LEU A 196 5.61 -3.57 -20.11
CA LEU A 196 6.27 -2.82 -21.20
C LEU A 196 5.29 -2.42 -22.31
N ASP A 197 4.21 -3.16 -22.49
CA ASP A 197 3.11 -2.82 -23.41
C ASP A 197 1.76 -2.89 -22.69
N LEU A 198 1.42 -1.83 -22.00
CA LEU A 198 0.15 -1.73 -21.27
C LEU A 198 -1.10 -1.81 -22.16
N LYS A 199 -0.98 -1.53 -23.46
CA LYS A 199 -2.12 -1.64 -24.38
C LYS A 199 -2.44 -3.09 -24.74
N ALA A 200 -1.50 -3.99 -24.52
CA ALA A 200 -1.68 -5.43 -24.72
C ALA A 200 -2.32 -6.14 -23.52
N ILE A 201 -2.42 -5.48 -22.36
CA ILE A 201 -3.00 -6.07 -21.15
C ILE A 201 -4.52 -6.02 -21.24
N ASP A 202 -5.16 -7.18 -21.27
CA ASP A 202 -6.61 -7.34 -21.16
C ASP A 202 -7.06 -7.35 -19.70
N PHE A 203 -8.34 -6.99 -19.43
CA PHE A 203 -8.93 -7.04 -18.09
C PHE A 203 -8.87 -8.45 -17.46
N ALA A 204 -8.99 -9.51 -18.27
CA ALA A 204 -8.84 -10.88 -17.79
C ALA A 204 -7.41 -11.21 -17.32
N ASP A 205 -6.40 -10.56 -17.91
CA ASP A 205 -5.00 -10.72 -17.51
C ASP A 205 -4.71 -9.96 -16.21
N PHE A 206 -5.49 -8.91 -15.90
CA PHE A 206 -5.27 -8.05 -14.73
C PHE A 206 -5.43 -8.82 -13.40
N ASP A 207 -6.36 -9.75 -13.34
CA ASP A 207 -6.53 -10.65 -12.18
C ASP A 207 -5.25 -11.47 -11.93
N THR A 208 -4.65 -11.98 -12.98
CA THR A 208 -3.40 -12.76 -12.92
C THR A 208 -2.23 -11.88 -12.48
N LEU A 209 -2.19 -10.63 -12.94
CA LEU A 209 -1.17 -9.66 -12.54
C LEU A 209 -1.29 -9.28 -11.06
N ILE A 210 -2.51 -9.06 -10.57
CA ILE A 210 -2.79 -8.79 -9.16
C ILE A 210 -2.38 -10.00 -8.31
N TYR A 211 -2.78 -11.21 -8.71
CA TYR A 211 -2.41 -12.43 -8.02
C TYR A 211 -0.88 -12.57 -7.90
N ARG A 212 -0.15 -12.39 -8.99
CA ARG A 212 1.32 -12.47 -8.99
C ARG A 212 1.95 -11.38 -8.12
N SER A 213 1.41 -10.17 -8.14
CA SER A 213 1.86 -9.07 -7.27
C SER A 213 1.74 -9.43 -5.79
N VAL A 214 0.58 -10.00 -5.40
CA VAL A 214 0.32 -10.46 -4.03
C VAL A 214 1.25 -11.61 -3.65
N GLU A 215 1.51 -12.57 -4.56
CA GLU A 215 2.49 -13.64 -4.33
C GLU A 215 3.88 -13.07 -4.04
N ILE A 216 4.38 -12.16 -4.87
CA ILE A 216 5.70 -11.54 -4.70
C ILE A 216 5.79 -10.87 -3.33
N LYS A 217 4.81 -10.04 -2.98
CA LYS A 217 4.79 -9.39 -1.67
C LYS A 217 4.77 -10.40 -0.53
N ASN A 218 3.92 -11.41 -0.63
CA ASN A 218 3.79 -12.45 0.39
C ASN A 218 5.11 -13.23 0.57
N GLU A 219 5.78 -13.60 -0.52
CA GLU A 219 7.08 -14.28 -0.49
C GLU A 219 8.13 -13.46 0.27
N ILE A 220 8.16 -12.14 0.04
CA ILE A 220 9.07 -11.23 0.75
C ILE A 220 8.70 -11.11 2.23
N VAL A 221 7.40 -10.95 2.55
CA VAL A 221 6.91 -10.79 3.93
C VAL A 221 7.11 -12.05 4.76
N ILE A 222 6.90 -13.24 4.19
CA ILE A 222 7.14 -14.51 4.91
C ILE A 222 8.59 -14.63 5.34
N GLN A 223 9.54 -14.19 4.49
CA GLN A 223 10.97 -14.25 4.80
C GLN A 223 11.40 -13.25 5.88
N ASP A 224 10.69 -12.12 6.00
CA ASP A 224 11.03 -11.05 6.94
C ASP A 224 9.78 -10.31 7.45
N PRO A 225 9.01 -10.92 8.37
CA PRO A 225 7.76 -10.33 8.85
C PRO A 225 7.91 -8.96 9.54
N THR A 226 9.09 -8.69 10.10
CA THR A 226 9.38 -7.49 10.92
C THR A 226 10.22 -6.42 10.22
N GLU A 227 10.50 -6.60 8.91
CA GLU A 227 11.24 -5.63 8.08
C GLU A 227 12.65 -5.26 8.59
N LYS A 228 13.37 -6.26 9.04
CA LYS A 228 14.77 -6.06 9.46
C LYS A 228 15.77 -6.32 8.33
N ASN A 229 15.36 -7.06 7.30
CA ASN A 229 16.21 -7.53 6.21
C ASN A 229 15.53 -7.33 4.85
N ILE A 230 15.22 -8.43 4.14
CA ILE A 230 14.75 -8.43 2.74
C ILE A 230 13.45 -7.65 2.52
N ARG A 231 12.57 -7.54 3.51
CA ARG A 231 11.33 -6.76 3.39
C ARG A 231 11.61 -5.27 3.17
N LYS A 232 12.80 -4.77 3.55
CA LYS A 232 13.26 -3.41 3.20
C LYS A 232 13.32 -3.19 1.67
N ALA A 233 13.37 -4.24 0.86
CA ALA A 233 13.26 -4.17 -0.61
C ALA A 233 11.99 -3.47 -1.09
N LEU A 234 10.88 -3.65 -0.37
CA LEU A 234 9.60 -2.99 -0.66
C LEU A 234 9.66 -1.47 -0.54
N ASN A 235 10.75 -0.93 0.04
CA ASN A 235 10.97 0.50 0.15
C ASN A 235 11.66 1.13 -1.08
N PHE A 236 11.92 0.36 -2.15
CA PHE A 236 12.39 0.93 -3.41
C PHE A 236 11.40 1.95 -3.96
N GLY A 237 11.87 3.11 -4.33
CA GLY A 237 11.06 4.26 -4.74
C GLY A 237 10.41 5.02 -3.57
N HIS A 238 10.36 4.46 -2.37
CA HIS A 238 9.65 5.05 -1.24
C HIS A 238 10.47 6.06 -0.45
N THR A 239 11.81 5.98 -0.48
CA THR A 239 12.63 6.90 0.27
C THR A 239 12.46 8.33 -0.26
N LEU A 240 12.60 8.51 -1.56
CA LEU A 240 12.35 9.80 -2.21
C LEU A 240 10.85 10.04 -2.43
N GLY A 241 10.08 9.00 -2.75
CA GLY A 241 8.64 9.09 -3.00
C GLY A 241 7.87 9.67 -1.82
N HIS A 242 8.08 9.17 -0.60
CA HIS A 242 7.40 9.69 0.60
C HIS A 242 7.76 11.16 0.91
N ALA A 243 9.02 11.55 0.74
CA ALA A 243 9.41 12.94 0.93
C ALA A 243 8.72 13.86 -0.08
N ILE A 244 8.63 13.42 -1.36
CA ILE A 244 7.91 14.13 -2.41
C ILE A 244 6.41 14.18 -2.10
N GLU A 245 5.79 13.07 -1.73
CA GLU A 245 4.37 13.00 -1.38
C GLU A 245 4.04 13.96 -0.23
N SER A 246 4.82 13.93 0.86
CA SER A 246 4.63 14.82 2.01
C SER A 246 4.80 16.29 1.63
N TYR A 247 5.81 16.62 0.85
CA TYR A 247 6.02 18.00 0.39
C TYR A 247 4.83 18.52 -0.43
N PHE A 248 4.32 17.74 -1.38
CA PHE A 248 3.19 18.14 -2.21
C PHE A 248 1.87 18.16 -1.44
N LEU A 249 1.73 17.35 -0.40
CA LEU A 249 0.55 17.37 0.47
C LEU A 249 0.50 18.63 1.34
N GLU A 250 1.65 19.15 1.78
CA GLU A 250 1.76 20.31 2.65
C GLU A 250 1.77 21.66 1.90
N ASN A 251 2.04 21.63 0.60
CA ASN A 251 2.19 22.85 -0.19
C ASN A 251 0.90 23.23 -0.90
N ASP A 252 0.17 24.20 -0.34
CA ASP A 252 -1.10 24.70 -0.90
C ASP A 252 -0.99 25.23 -2.35
N ASN A 253 0.23 25.54 -2.82
CA ASN A 253 0.46 26.02 -4.18
C ASN A 253 0.72 24.88 -5.19
N LYS A 254 0.80 23.64 -4.74
CA LYS A 254 1.03 22.46 -5.57
C LYS A 254 -0.21 21.55 -5.52
N LYS A 255 -0.50 20.86 -6.63
CA LYS A 255 -1.50 19.81 -6.62
C LYS A 255 -0.96 18.61 -5.86
N SER A 256 -1.67 18.13 -4.86
CA SER A 256 -1.30 16.91 -4.12
C SER A 256 -1.13 15.72 -5.09
N LEU A 257 -0.12 14.93 -4.82
CA LEU A 257 0.15 13.69 -5.56
C LEU A 257 -0.50 12.52 -4.83
N LEU A 258 -1.04 11.58 -5.60
CA LEU A 258 -1.40 10.29 -5.05
C LEU A 258 -0.13 9.50 -4.70
N HIS A 259 -0.24 8.61 -3.72
CA HIS A 259 0.88 7.78 -3.26
C HIS A 259 1.65 7.14 -4.43
N GLY A 260 0.98 6.43 -5.32
CA GLY A 260 1.64 5.76 -6.45
C GLY A 260 2.27 6.72 -7.46
N GLU A 261 1.77 7.95 -7.60
CA GLU A 261 2.42 8.97 -8.45
C GLU A 261 3.77 9.38 -7.84
N ALA A 262 3.80 9.61 -6.54
CA ALA A 262 5.02 9.94 -5.82
C ALA A 262 6.03 8.77 -5.82
N ILE A 263 5.55 7.53 -5.64
CA ILE A 263 6.41 6.33 -5.70
C ILE A 263 6.96 6.12 -7.12
N ALA A 264 6.17 6.37 -8.16
CA ALA A 264 6.64 6.30 -9.55
C ALA A 264 7.80 7.27 -9.81
N ILE A 265 7.71 8.50 -9.32
CA ILE A 265 8.80 9.47 -9.38
C ILE A 265 10.00 8.93 -8.58
N GLY A 266 9.78 8.48 -7.36
CA GLY A 266 10.82 7.90 -6.51
C GLY A 266 11.55 6.73 -7.19
N MET A 267 10.82 5.85 -7.89
CA MET A 267 11.42 4.74 -8.65
C MET A 267 12.32 5.24 -9.78
N ILE A 268 11.96 6.30 -10.50
CA ILE A 268 12.83 6.88 -11.53
C ILE A 268 14.10 7.44 -10.89
N LEU A 269 13.96 8.24 -9.83
CA LEU A 269 15.09 8.87 -9.14
C LEU A 269 16.05 7.82 -8.55
N GLU A 270 15.52 6.81 -7.87
CA GLU A 270 16.30 5.74 -7.24
C GLU A 270 16.92 4.79 -8.29
N SER A 271 16.28 4.64 -9.46
CA SER A 271 16.89 3.94 -10.61
C SER A 271 18.07 4.72 -11.21
N PHE A 272 17.98 6.06 -11.30
CA PHE A 272 19.11 6.88 -11.70
C PHE A 272 20.28 6.76 -10.71
N ILE A 273 19.98 6.76 -9.42
CA ILE A 273 20.99 6.51 -8.37
C ILE A 273 21.63 5.12 -8.55
N SER A 274 20.84 4.11 -8.89
CA SER A 274 21.35 2.77 -9.18
C SER A 274 22.26 2.73 -10.39
N LEU A 275 21.94 3.49 -11.45
CA LEU A 275 22.79 3.67 -12.64
C LEU A 275 24.12 4.30 -12.28
N GLU A 276 24.12 5.44 -11.61
CA GLU A 276 25.34 6.18 -11.24
C GLU A 276 26.24 5.38 -10.28
N LYS A 277 25.66 4.48 -9.48
CA LYS A 277 26.40 3.54 -8.64
C LYS A 277 26.88 2.28 -9.40
N GLY A 278 26.58 2.17 -10.69
CA GLY A 278 26.96 1.01 -11.52
C GLY A 278 26.22 -0.28 -11.17
N LEU A 279 25.06 -0.20 -10.53
CA LEU A 279 24.23 -1.36 -10.16
C LEU A 279 23.35 -1.81 -11.32
N ILE A 280 22.96 -0.91 -12.21
CA ILE A 280 22.25 -1.17 -13.47
C ILE A 280 22.97 -0.50 -14.62
N ASN A 281 22.67 -0.90 -15.85
CA ASN A 281 23.20 -0.27 -17.05
C ASN A 281 22.23 0.79 -17.61
N GLN A 282 22.70 1.58 -18.59
CA GLN A 282 21.92 2.66 -19.22
C GLN A 282 20.64 2.13 -19.86
N GLN A 283 20.68 0.97 -20.52
CA GLN A 283 19.52 0.39 -21.20
C GLN A 283 18.42 0.02 -20.19
N GLU A 284 18.77 -0.54 -19.04
CA GLU A 284 17.81 -0.86 -17.97
C GLU A 284 17.20 0.43 -17.41
N TYR A 285 18.00 1.45 -17.17
CA TYR A 285 17.51 2.75 -16.70
C TYR A 285 16.53 3.39 -17.70
N ASP A 286 16.92 3.46 -18.98
CA ASP A 286 16.08 4.03 -20.03
C ASP A 286 14.75 3.29 -20.17
N GLN A 287 14.77 1.96 -20.05
CA GLN A 287 13.57 1.14 -20.06
C GLN A 287 12.66 1.48 -18.88
N ILE A 288 13.20 1.60 -17.67
CA ILE A 288 12.43 1.93 -16.46
C ILE A 288 11.84 3.33 -16.59
N LYS A 289 12.66 4.34 -16.89
CA LYS A 289 12.25 5.73 -17.04
C LYS A 289 11.16 5.88 -18.09
N SER A 290 11.36 5.31 -19.28
CA SER A 290 10.39 5.40 -20.37
C SER A 290 9.07 4.69 -20.06
N THR A 291 9.11 3.52 -19.42
CA THR A 291 7.89 2.78 -19.04
C THR A 291 7.09 3.56 -18.02
N ILE A 292 7.73 4.09 -16.97
CA ILE A 292 7.05 4.86 -15.93
C ILE A 292 6.49 6.19 -16.51
N LYS A 293 7.28 6.93 -17.29
CA LYS A 293 6.81 8.16 -17.97
C LYS A 293 5.67 7.92 -18.98
N ALA A 294 5.49 6.73 -19.51
CA ALA A 294 4.35 6.39 -20.36
C ALA A 294 3.03 6.20 -19.58
N ILE A 295 3.11 5.97 -18.27
CA ILE A 295 1.96 5.70 -17.39
C ILE A 295 1.58 6.94 -16.57
N TYR A 296 2.58 7.65 -16.06
CA TYR A 296 2.42 8.76 -15.13
C TYR A 296 2.75 10.09 -15.79
N ASP A 297 1.94 11.09 -15.46
CA ASP A 297 2.18 12.45 -15.92
C ASP A 297 3.49 12.99 -15.31
N GLU A 298 4.21 13.81 -16.06
CA GLU A 298 5.43 14.42 -15.58
C GLU A 298 5.13 15.50 -14.53
N VAL A 299 5.80 15.43 -13.40
CA VAL A 299 5.71 16.42 -12.33
C VAL A 299 6.88 17.38 -12.44
N VAL A 300 6.58 18.67 -12.54
CA VAL A 300 7.61 19.71 -12.65
C VAL A 300 8.08 20.13 -11.26
N PHE A 301 9.37 19.92 -10.98
CA PHE A 301 10.04 20.43 -9.78
C PHE A 301 10.73 21.76 -10.08
N GLU A 302 10.42 22.78 -9.29
CA GLU A 302 11.18 24.03 -9.26
C GLU A 302 12.45 23.85 -8.43
N GLU A 303 13.42 24.75 -8.57
CA GLU A 303 14.65 24.69 -7.75
C GLU A 303 14.34 24.84 -6.26
N THR A 304 13.32 25.63 -5.94
CA THR A 304 12.84 25.89 -4.57
C THR A 304 12.14 24.69 -3.92
N ASP A 305 11.74 23.67 -4.67
CA ASP A 305 11.08 22.47 -4.15
C ASP A 305 12.10 21.48 -3.56
N ILE A 306 13.33 21.51 -4.06
CA ILE A 306 14.31 20.45 -3.78
C ILE A 306 14.79 20.48 -2.32
N ASP A 307 15.15 21.65 -1.80
CA ASP A 307 15.67 21.77 -0.44
C ASP A 307 14.62 21.32 0.61
N PRO A 308 13.34 21.73 0.56
CA PRO A 308 12.31 21.21 1.45
C PRO A 308 12.12 19.68 1.36
N ILE A 309 12.16 19.11 0.14
CA ILE A 309 12.07 17.65 -0.04
C ILE A 309 13.27 16.96 0.62
N MET A 310 14.47 17.50 0.47
CA MET A 310 15.69 16.97 1.11
C MET A 310 15.62 17.04 2.63
N GLU A 311 15.01 18.08 3.20
CA GLU A 311 14.79 18.20 4.66
C GLU A 311 13.85 17.10 5.18
N LEU A 312 12.79 16.77 4.44
CA LEU A 312 11.85 15.71 4.82
C LEU A 312 12.48 14.31 4.85
N LEU A 313 13.52 14.06 4.04
CA LEU A 313 14.25 12.80 4.07
C LEU A 313 14.92 12.51 5.43
N ILE A 314 15.31 13.55 6.17
CA ILE A 314 15.97 13.42 7.48
C ILE A 314 15.01 12.84 8.53
N HIS A 315 13.71 13.08 8.37
CA HIS A 315 12.66 12.64 9.28
C HIS A 315 12.06 11.27 8.94
N ASP A 316 12.47 10.64 7.83
CA ASP A 316 11.99 9.30 7.48
C ASP A 316 12.44 8.26 8.54
N LYS A 317 11.53 7.34 8.87
CA LYS A 317 11.73 6.20 9.80
C LYS A 317 12.93 5.32 9.49
N LYS A 318 13.44 5.38 8.25
CA LYS A 318 14.55 4.57 7.75
C LYS A 318 15.92 5.08 8.17
N ASN A 319 15.98 6.21 8.89
CA ASN A 319 17.21 6.78 9.42
C ASN A 319 17.75 5.90 10.56
N GLU A 320 18.79 5.16 10.27
CA GLU A 320 19.62 4.50 11.31
C GLU A 320 20.85 5.37 11.58
N TYR A 321 20.96 5.89 12.80
CA TYR A 321 22.09 6.75 13.24
C TYR A 321 22.33 8.00 12.38
N GLY A 322 21.27 8.59 11.82
CA GLY A 322 21.38 9.81 10.99
C GLY A 322 21.75 9.57 9.52
N ASN A 323 21.84 8.33 9.08
CA ASN A 323 22.10 7.97 7.68
C ASN A 323 20.84 7.46 7.00
N ILE A 324 20.47 8.07 5.89
CA ILE A 324 19.34 7.64 5.06
C ILE A 324 19.75 6.35 4.34
N GLN A 325 18.95 5.30 4.50
CA GLN A 325 19.19 4.01 3.88
C GLN A 325 18.23 3.78 2.71
N PHE A 326 18.79 3.52 1.55
CA PHE A 326 18.05 3.26 0.31
C PHE A 326 17.97 1.75 0.01
N ALA A 327 16.89 1.35 -0.64
CA ALA A 327 16.82 0.10 -1.39
C ALA A 327 17.03 0.45 -2.87
N LEU A 328 18.08 -0.08 -3.51
CA LEU A 328 18.43 0.22 -4.89
C LEU A 328 18.43 -1.05 -5.74
N ILE A 329 17.93 -0.98 -6.97
CA ILE A 329 17.94 -2.13 -7.88
C ILE A 329 19.37 -2.46 -8.34
N GLU A 330 19.67 -3.78 -8.39
CA GLU A 330 20.94 -4.34 -8.88
C GLU A 330 20.66 -5.19 -10.16
N GLY A 331 20.01 -4.55 -11.13
CA GLY A 331 19.37 -5.17 -12.29
C GLY A 331 17.87 -5.33 -12.08
N ILE A 332 17.09 -5.33 -13.18
CA ILE A 332 15.63 -5.54 -13.11
C ILE A 332 15.32 -6.92 -12.52
N GLY A 333 14.49 -6.96 -11.50
CA GLY A 333 14.14 -8.14 -10.72
C GLY A 333 15.10 -8.46 -9.58
N LYS A 334 16.04 -7.59 -9.27
CA LYS A 334 17.01 -7.75 -8.16
C LYS A 334 17.19 -6.45 -7.38
N ILE A 335 17.34 -6.58 -6.08
CA ILE A 335 17.40 -5.44 -5.15
C ILE A 335 18.58 -5.54 -4.19
N LYS A 336 19.17 -4.42 -3.84
CA LYS A 336 20.20 -4.27 -2.82
C LYS A 336 19.70 -3.30 -1.76
N ILE A 337 19.55 -3.77 -0.54
CA ILE A 337 19.08 -2.98 0.61
C ILE A 337 20.22 -2.29 1.34
N ASN A 338 19.87 -1.36 2.23
CA ASN A 338 20.82 -0.66 3.11
C ASN A 338 21.94 0.05 2.34
N GLN A 339 21.59 0.79 1.30
CA GLN A 339 22.55 1.55 0.50
C GLN A 339 22.61 3.01 0.96
N SER A 340 23.79 3.50 1.30
CA SER A 340 24.00 4.92 1.56
C SER A 340 24.10 5.68 0.24
N VAL A 341 23.50 6.86 0.19
CA VAL A 341 23.50 7.74 -0.97
C VAL A 341 23.88 9.16 -0.53
N GLU A 342 24.85 9.75 -1.20
CA GLU A 342 25.28 11.12 -0.93
C GLU A 342 24.26 12.13 -1.49
N ASN A 343 24.04 13.24 -0.78
CA ASN A 343 23.09 14.27 -1.18
C ASN A 343 23.32 14.79 -2.59
N GLU A 344 24.59 14.91 -3.02
CA GLU A 344 24.94 15.35 -4.38
C GLU A 344 24.37 14.41 -5.44
N LEU A 345 24.32 13.11 -5.17
CA LEU A 345 23.76 12.13 -6.11
C LEU A 345 22.24 12.20 -6.17
N ILE A 346 21.59 12.51 -5.06
CA ILE A 346 20.13 12.75 -5.03
C ILE A 346 19.81 14.00 -5.86
N LEU A 347 20.58 15.09 -5.70
CA LEU A 347 20.39 16.31 -6.49
C LEU A 347 20.57 16.05 -8.00
N LYS A 348 21.56 15.24 -8.39
CA LYS A 348 21.75 14.82 -9.79
C LYS A 348 20.54 14.01 -10.30
N ALA A 349 19.95 13.16 -9.48
CA ALA A 349 18.77 12.41 -9.86
C ALA A 349 17.58 13.33 -10.19
N PHE A 350 17.34 14.37 -9.40
CA PHE A 350 16.33 15.39 -9.72
C PHE A 350 16.65 16.17 -11.01
N GLN A 351 17.93 16.42 -11.30
CA GLN A 351 18.34 17.07 -12.55
C GLN A 351 18.07 16.18 -13.77
N ASP A 352 18.40 14.88 -13.68
CA ASP A 352 18.11 13.91 -14.74
C ASP A 352 16.61 13.68 -14.95
N TYR A 353 15.81 13.69 -13.88
CA TYR A 353 14.36 13.53 -13.99
C TYR A 353 13.72 14.62 -14.87
N LYS A 354 14.23 15.86 -14.83
CA LYS A 354 13.78 17.01 -15.64
C LYS A 354 14.18 16.91 -17.12
N SER A 355 15.09 16.00 -17.49
CA SER A 355 15.55 15.77 -18.86
C SER A 355 14.73 14.67 -19.56
#